data_ad44c5698894fdac757a5779445ee706
#
_entry.id   ad44c5698894fdac757a5779445ee706
#
_cell.length_a   1.000
_cell.length_b   1.000
_cell.length_c   1.000
_cell.angle_alpha   90.00
_cell.angle_beta   90.00
_cell.angle_gamma   90.00
#
_symmetry.space_group_name_H-M   'P 1'
#
loop_
_entity.id
_entity.type
_entity.pdbx_description
1 polymer ?
#
loop_
_entity_poly.entity_id
_entity_poly.type
_entity_poly.pdbx_seq_one_letter_code
_entity_poly.pdbx_strand_id
1 'polypeptide(L)'
;AELKICDVYQGTLDKQTALRELMDKHGLGVEEVAYVGDDLNDLPALVQVGFACGVANSVPEVAQRCHYISAHRGGGGGVRDILEFILRSQGLWDGIVQSYVEGSGQQHTRQ
;
A
#
# COMPACT_ATOMS: atom_id res chain seq x y z
N ALA A 1 12.40 -3.94 -10.19
CA ALA A 1 12.42 -4.66 -8.92
C ALA A 1 11.02 -4.99 -8.45
N GLU A 2 10.90 -6.04 -7.71
CA GLU A 2 9.62 -6.48 -7.24
C GLU A 2 9.20 -5.69 -6.01
N LEU A 3 7.99 -5.22 -5.97
CA LEU A 3 7.49 -4.51 -4.82
C LEU A 3 7.10 -5.49 -3.73
N LYS A 4 7.35 -5.13 -2.48
CA LYS A 4 6.98 -5.93 -1.34
C LYS A 4 6.08 -5.13 -0.43
N ILE A 5 5.01 -5.77 0.05
CA ILE A 5 4.09 -5.14 0.96
C ILE A 5 4.27 -5.81 2.30
N CYS A 6 4.86 -5.11 3.23
CA CYS A 6 5.24 -5.69 4.51
C CYS A 6 4.37 -5.23 5.66
N ASP A 7 4.10 -3.97 5.74
CA ASP A 7 3.38 -3.40 6.86
C ASP A 7 2.53 -2.22 6.42
N VAL A 8 1.56 -1.87 7.23
CA VAL A 8 0.72 -0.69 7.00
C VAL A 8 0.79 0.15 8.26
N TYR A 9 1.13 1.42 8.11
CA TYR A 9 1.12 2.37 9.20
C TYR A 9 0.03 3.40 8.96
N GLN A 10 -0.78 3.66 9.96
CA GLN A 10 -1.84 4.64 9.87
C GLN A 10 -1.79 5.55 11.07
N GLY A 11 -2.19 6.78 10.89
CA GLY A 11 -2.27 7.74 11.99
C GLY A 11 -0.93 8.18 12.52
N THR A 12 0.13 7.94 11.79
CA THR A 12 1.47 8.30 12.22
C THR A 12 1.74 9.74 11.85
N LEU A 13 2.15 10.56 12.83
CA LEU A 13 2.46 11.95 12.55
C LEU A 13 3.76 12.11 11.80
N ASP A 14 4.77 11.32 12.13
CA ASP A 14 6.07 11.39 11.46
C ASP A 14 6.15 10.27 10.43
N LYS A 15 5.71 10.58 9.22
CA LYS A 15 5.68 9.59 8.15
C LYS A 15 7.05 9.16 7.68
N GLN A 16 8.03 10.05 7.76
CA GLN A 16 9.38 9.73 7.36
C GLN A 16 10.00 8.71 8.30
N THR A 17 9.82 8.89 9.60
CA THR A 17 10.35 7.95 10.57
C THR A 17 9.69 6.59 10.42
N ALA A 18 8.38 6.55 10.22
CA ALA A 18 7.66 5.30 10.03
C ALA A 18 8.17 4.56 8.80
N LEU A 19 8.39 5.27 7.69
CA LEU A 19 8.90 4.68 6.47
C LEU A 19 10.29 4.10 6.70
N ARG A 20 11.15 4.84 7.38
CA ARG A 20 12.51 4.40 7.61
C ARG A 20 12.54 3.17 8.52
N GLU A 21 11.72 3.14 9.55
CA GLU A 21 11.62 1.99 10.43
C GLU A 21 11.16 0.75 9.70
N LEU A 22 10.19 0.91 8.81
CA LEU A 22 9.68 -0.20 8.04
C LEU A 22 10.74 -0.74 7.09
N MET A 23 11.48 0.14 6.44
CA MET A 23 12.54 -0.26 5.54
C MET A 23 13.65 -1.00 6.29
N ASP A 24 14.03 -0.51 7.48
CA ASP A 24 15.06 -1.14 8.27
C ASP A 24 14.59 -2.50 8.79
N LYS A 25 13.35 -2.58 9.23
CA LYS A 25 12.81 -3.82 9.77
C LYS A 25 12.81 -4.93 8.73
N HIS A 26 12.53 -4.61 7.48
CA HIS A 26 12.38 -5.62 6.44
C HIS A 26 13.56 -5.65 5.45
N GLY A 27 14.57 -4.85 5.66
CA GLY A 27 15.74 -4.83 4.79
C GLY A 27 15.43 -4.35 3.38
N LEU A 28 14.56 -3.34 3.25
CA LEU A 28 14.11 -2.86 1.96
C LEU A 28 14.77 -1.57 1.57
N GLY A 29 15.01 -1.39 0.26
CA GLY A 29 15.33 -0.08 -0.30
C GLY A 29 14.05 0.65 -0.63
N VAL A 30 14.10 1.97 -0.79
CA VAL A 30 12.90 2.77 -1.06
C VAL A 30 12.22 2.34 -2.35
N GLU A 31 12.97 1.85 -3.32
CA GLU A 31 12.40 1.43 -4.60
C GLU A 31 11.54 0.17 -4.48
N GLU A 32 11.62 -0.51 -3.34
CA GLU A 32 10.83 -1.72 -3.10
C GLU A 32 9.59 -1.43 -2.28
N VAL A 33 9.30 -0.18 -1.99
CA VAL A 33 8.19 0.22 -1.11
C VAL A 33 7.08 0.85 -1.92
N ALA A 34 5.85 0.50 -1.61
CA ALA A 34 4.67 1.20 -2.07
C ALA A 34 4.13 2.03 -0.90
N TYR A 35 3.75 3.26 -1.17
CA TYR A 35 3.28 4.16 -0.12
C TYR A 35 1.99 4.82 -0.60
N VAL A 36 0.99 4.86 0.27
CA VAL A 36 -0.29 5.48 -0.05
C VAL A 36 -0.40 6.77 0.76
N GLY A 37 -0.66 7.87 0.09
CA GLY A 37 -0.82 9.16 0.74
C GLY A 37 -1.99 9.94 0.19
N ASP A 38 -2.45 10.92 0.94
CA ASP A 38 -3.57 11.75 0.52
C ASP A 38 -3.35 13.24 0.84
N ASP A 39 -2.39 13.60 1.67
CA ASP A 39 -2.22 14.97 2.10
C ASP A 39 -0.76 15.40 1.96
N LEU A 40 -0.52 16.68 2.16
CA LEU A 40 0.79 17.29 1.94
C LEU A 40 1.89 16.66 2.79
N ASN A 41 1.58 16.23 4.02
CA ASN A 41 2.58 15.64 4.87
C ASN A 41 3.02 14.25 4.40
N ASP A 42 2.39 13.69 3.38
CA ASP A 42 2.81 12.44 2.77
C ASP A 42 3.85 12.66 1.66
N LEU A 43 3.99 13.90 1.18
CA LEU A 43 4.88 14.16 0.04
C LEU A 43 6.32 13.72 0.26
N PRO A 44 6.93 13.94 1.44
CA PRO A 44 8.32 13.50 1.60
C PRO A 44 8.52 11.99 1.39
N ALA A 45 7.54 11.19 1.77
CA ALA A 45 7.60 9.75 1.53
C ALA A 45 7.26 9.41 0.09
N LEU A 46 6.22 10.05 -0.45
CA LEU A 46 5.75 9.73 -1.80
C LEU A 46 6.82 9.98 -2.87
N VAL A 47 7.64 11.01 -2.70
CA VAL A 47 8.65 11.32 -3.73
C VAL A 47 9.85 10.37 -3.68
N GLN A 48 9.96 9.56 -2.64
CA GLN A 48 11.11 8.66 -2.50
C GLN A 48 10.80 7.23 -2.90
N VAL A 49 9.56 6.79 -2.70
CA VAL A 49 9.24 5.37 -2.84
C VAL A 49 9.14 4.92 -4.30
N GLY A 50 9.28 3.62 -4.50
CA GLY A 50 9.21 3.06 -5.85
C GLY A 50 7.82 3.09 -6.44
N PHE A 51 6.78 3.01 -5.62
CA PHE A 51 5.41 3.05 -6.11
C PHE A 51 4.56 3.96 -5.22
N ALA A 52 4.34 5.17 -5.68
CA ALA A 52 3.55 6.16 -4.95
C ALA A 52 2.08 6.05 -5.36
N CYS A 53 1.20 5.96 -4.39
CA CYS A 53 -0.23 5.77 -4.64
C CYS A 53 -1.04 6.84 -3.94
N GLY A 54 -2.15 7.21 -4.56
CA GLY A 54 -3.11 8.13 -3.99
C GLY A 54 -4.50 7.55 -4.00
N VAL A 55 -5.42 8.25 -3.36
CA VAL A 55 -6.83 7.86 -3.30
C VAL A 55 -7.66 8.99 -3.91
N ALA A 56 -8.94 8.74 -4.12
CA ALA A 56 -9.80 9.68 -4.85
C ALA A 56 -9.87 11.06 -4.21
N ASN A 57 -9.72 11.14 -2.88
CA ASN A 57 -9.76 12.42 -2.17
C ASN A 57 -8.38 12.98 -1.84
N SER A 58 -7.33 12.51 -2.50
CA SER A 58 -5.99 13.07 -2.31
C SER A 58 -5.96 14.51 -2.82
N VAL A 59 -5.18 15.36 -2.13
CA VAL A 59 -5.00 16.74 -2.61
C VAL A 59 -4.24 16.72 -3.94
N PRO A 60 -4.42 17.75 -4.79
CA PRO A 60 -3.81 17.74 -6.13
C PRO A 60 -2.29 17.57 -6.13
N GLU A 61 -1.61 18.18 -5.15
CA GLU A 61 -0.16 18.08 -5.06
C GLU A 61 0.31 16.64 -4.86
N VAL A 62 -0.48 15.85 -4.14
CA VAL A 62 -0.19 14.43 -3.93
C VAL A 62 -0.54 13.67 -5.19
N ALA A 63 -1.72 13.92 -5.77
CA ALA A 63 -2.16 13.21 -6.96
C ALA A 63 -1.16 13.34 -8.10
N GLN A 64 -0.57 14.51 -8.27
CA GLN A 64 0.39 14.75 -9.34
C GLN A 64 1.66 13.92 -9.23
N ARG A 65 1.96 13.41 -8.05
CA ARG A 65 3.19 12.65 -7.81
C ARG A 65 2.96 11.16 -7.67
N CYS A 66 1.72 10.71 -7.84
CA CYS A 66 1.41 9.30 -7.70
C CYS A 66 1.53 8.56 -9.03
N HIS A 67 1.98 7.32 -8.95
CA HIS A 67 2.02 6.44 -10.10
C HIS A 67 0.64 5.81 -10.32
N TYR A 68 -0.13 5.66 -9.26
CA TYR A 68 -1.47 5.07 -9.35
C TYR A 68 -2.40 5.80 -8.38
N ILE A 69 -3.60 6.11 -8.82
CA ILE A 69 -4.60 6.74 -7.96
C ILE A 69 -5.86 5.89 -8.01
N SER A 70 -6.29 5.44 -6.84
CA SER A 70 -7.53 4.69 -6.74
C SER A 70 -8.73 5.60 -7.03
N ALA A 71 -9.74 5.07 -7.68
CA ALA A 71 -10.99 5.78 -7.88
C ALA A 71 -11.82 5.86 -6.60
N HIS A 72 -11.40 5.16 -5.55
CA HIS A 72 -12.11 5.15 -4.28
C HIS A 72 -11.44 6.06 -3.28
N ARG A 73 -12.21 6.60 -2.35
CA ARG A 73 -11.68 7.46 -1.30
C ARG A 73 -10.94 6.60 -0.28
N GLY A 74 -10.01 7.23 0.47
CA GLY A 74 -9.22 6.51 1.45
C GLY A 74 -10.07 5.73 2.44
N GLY A 75 -11.14 6.32 2.95
CA GLY A 75 -12.03 5.64 3.87
C GLY A 75 -13.08 4.78 3.18
N GLY A 76 -13.13 4.78 1.84
CA GLY A 76 -14.12 4.06 1.07
C GLY A 76 -13.55 2.92 0.23
N GLY A 77 -12.47 2.32 0.65
CA GLY A 77 -11.89 1.18 -0.05
C GLY A 77 -10.70 1.49 -0.92
N GLY A 78 -10.18 2.73 -0.84
CA GLY A 78 -9.04 3.12 -1.67
C GLY A 78 -7.80 2.29 -1.41
N VAL A 79 -7.49 2.04 -0.14
CA VAL A 79 -6.31 1.24 0.21
C VAL A 79 -6.48 -0.20 -0.27
N ARG A 80 -7.67 -0.74 -0.11
CA ARG A 80 -7.96 -2.10 -0.59
C ARG A 80 -7.79 -2.19 -2.09
N ASP A 81 -8.29 -1.20 -2.82
CA ASP A 81 -8.16 -1.16 -4.28
C ASP A 81 -6.68 -1.14 -4.69
N ILE A 82 -5.87 -0.34 -4.01
CA ILE A 82 -4.45 -0.24 -4.30
C ILE A 82 -3.75 -1.57 -4.01
N LEU A 83 -4.06 -2.20 -2.88
CA LEU A 83 -3.47 -3.49 -2.55
C LEU A 83 -3.84 -4.53 -3.59
N GLU A 84 -5.09 -4.56 -4.02
CA GLU A 84 -5.52 -5.50 -5.05
C GLU A 84 -4.79 -5.24 -6.36
N PHE A 85 -4.63 -3.97 -6.74
CA PHE A 85 -3.93 -3.61 -7.96
C PHE A 85 -2.48 -4.12 -7.92
N ILE A 86 -1.79 -3.91 -6.80
CA ILE A 86 -0.41 -4.34 -6.66
C ILE A 86 -0.31 -5.86 -6.70
N LEU A 87 -1.18 -6.54 -5.98
CA LEU A 87 -1.14 -8.01 -5.94
C LEU A 87 -1.49 -8.63 -7.28
N ARG A 88 -2.41 -8.02 -8.03
CA ARG A 88 -2.71 -8.50 -9.37
C ARG A 88 -1.52 -8.28 -10.30
N SER A 89 -0.86 -7.13 -10.16
CA SER A 89 0.30 -6.82 -10.99
C SER A 89 1.46 -7.80 -10.75
N GLN A 90 1.55 -8.33 -9.55
CA GLN A 90 2.59 -9.28 -9.19
C GLN A 90 2.17 -10.73 -9.42
N GLY A 91 0.97 -10.95 -9.91
CA GLY A 91 0.47 -12.30 -10.17
C GLY A 91 0.09 -13.07 -8.92
N LEU A 92 -0.15 -12.37 -7.81
CA LEU A 92 -0.43 -13.02 -6.54
C LEU A 92 -1.91 -13.07 -6.19
N TRP A 93 -2.73 -12.28 -6.87
CA TRP A 93 -4.14 -12.14 -6.50
C TRP A 93 -4.93 -13.43 -6.57
N ASP A 94 -4.78 -14.18 -7.67
CA ASP A 94 -5.56 -15.40 -7.84
C ASP A 94 -5.21 -16.45 -6.78
N GLY A 95 -3.94 -16.53 -6.39
CA GLY A 95 -3.52 -17.43 -5.33
C GLY A 95 -4.13 -17.06 -3.99
N ILE A 96 -4.24 -15.76 -3.72
CA ILE A 96 -4.86 -15.28 -2.49
C ILE A 96 -6.34 -15.65 -2.47
N VAL A 97 -7.06 -15.40 -3.57
CA VAL A 97 -8.47 -15.76 -3.66
C VAL A 97 -8.64 -17.25 -3.46
N GLN A 98 -7.79 -18.05 -4.10
CA GLN A 98 -7.89 -19.50 -4.00
C GLN A 98 -7.64 -19.96 -2.56
N SER A 99 -6.72 -19.33 -1.84
CA SER A 99 -6.47 -19.71 -0.46
C SER A 99 -7.69 -19.44 0.43
N TYR A 100 -8.44 -18.39 0.16
CA TYR A 100 -9.67 -18.14 0.88
C TYR A 100 -10.73 -19.19 0.54
N VAL A 101 -10.84 -19.57 -0.71
CA VAL A 101 -11.79 -20.57 -1.12
C VAL A 101 -11.48 -21.91 -0.44
N GLU A 102 -10.21 -22.32 -0.47
CA GLU A 102 -9.83 -23.61 0.10
C GLU A 102 -9.80 -23.59 1.62
N GLY A 103 -9.39 -22.48 2.18
CA GLY A 103 -9.24 -22.39 3.60
C GLY A 103 -10.46 -21.97 4.35
N SER A 104 -11.49 -21.51 3.63
CA SER A 104 -12.62 -20.93 4.30
C SER A 104 -13.31 -21.93 5.22
N GLY A 105 -13.14 -23.19 4.94
CA GLY A 105 -13.70 -24.17 5.83
C GLY A 105 -12.77 -24.57 6.90
N GLN A 106 -11.55 -24.19 6.89
CA GLN A 106 -10.72 -24.65 7.84
C GLN A 106 -10.16 -23.67 8.69
N GLN A 107 -9.95 -22.55 8.26
CA GLN A 107 -9.41 -21.78 9.07
C GLN A 107 -10.10 -21.15 9.88
N HIS A 108 -11.02 -21.02 9.71
CA HIS A 108 -11.64 -20.36 10.51
C HIS A 108 -11.62 -20.85 11.58
N THR A 109 -11.40 -21.65 11.58
CA THR A 109 -11.35 -22.11 12.60
C THR A 109 -10.49 -21.53 13.26
N ARG A 110 -10.00 -21.02 13.19
CA ARG A 110 -9.26 -20.50 13.88
C ARG A 110 -9.35 -19.46 14.18
N GLN A 111 -9.80 -19.32 13.92
CA GLN A 111 -9.96 -18.37 14.29
C GLN A 111 -10.14 -17.90 14.92
#